data_403e3099f546ed89ceef81dd3052aa05
#
_entry.id   403e3099f546ed89ceef81dd3052aa05
#
_cell.length_a   1.000
_cell.length_b   1.000
_cell.length_c   1.000
_cell.angle_alpha   90.00
_cell.angle_beta   90.00
_cell.angle_gamma   90.00
#
_symmetry.space_group_name_H-M   'P 1'
#
loop_
_entity.id
_entity.type
_entity.pdbx_description
1 polymer ?
#
loop_
_entity_poly.entity_id
_entity_poly.type
_entity_poly.pdbx_seq_one_letter_code
_entity_poly.pdbx_strand_id
1 'polypeptide(L)'
;MSYLVAFWNLENFFAPEGFAGREAWLAKALQKELSGWSEALFKRKVEQLVSIIRQMKGTAGPDILGVCEVENQFALQALADALNRVLPDRRYELVHVDSASDQRGIDTAFLFDARQISAKRDELFSHWVMRRTGTRDITQITFVTAAGKELVALANHWPSRSSSAGDGPEYSAGFRATAGETLAYWHDRIREKKGDDVAVIAVGDFNDDPFDKSISIHAQGLRDKGDVQRARSAKFYNLAWEYLMQTVTDHNGKPRPLNGTLYFAGDAAMFDQILVSPGLLNGKSGLRVVDGSA
;
A
#
# COMPACT_ATOMS: atom_id res chain seq x y z
N MET A 1 0.06 23.61 2.93
CA MET A 1 -0.99 22.62 2.59
C MET A 1 -0.49 21.28 3.03
N SER A 2 -1.31 20.45 3.71
CA SER A 2 -0.96 19.10 4.13
C SER A 2 -1.72 18.08 3.30
N TYR A 3 -1.07 16.98 2.95
CA TYR A 3 -1.65 15.87 2.23
C TYR A 3 -1.69 14.65 3.14
N LEU A 4 -2.79 13.90 3.14
CA LEU A 4 -2.88 12.60 3.80
C LEU A 4 -2.59 11.51 2.78
N VAL A 5 -1.54 10.74 3.04
CA VAL A 5 -1.29 9.47 2.35
C VAL A 5 -1.69 8.34 3.29
N ALA A 6 -2.55 7.45 2.83
CA ALA A 6 -3.03 6.30 3.58
C ALA A 6 -2.78 5.01 2.79
N PHE A 7 -2.84 3.88 3.49
CA PHE A 7 -2.82 2.54 2.88
C PHE A 7 -3.88 1.66 3.52
N TRP A 8 -4.50 0.80 2.71
CA TRP A 8 -5.46 -0.20 3.20
C TRP A 8 -5.49 -1.45 2.31
N ASN A 9 -5.35 -2.63 2.92
CA ASN A 9 -5.64 -3.91 2.26
C ASN A 9 -7.16 -4.06 2.15
N LEU A 10 -7.70 -4.19 0.93
CA LEU A 10 -9.14 -4.24 0.68
C LEU A 10 -9.74 -5.65 0.81
N GLU A 11 -8.95 -6.64 1.24
CA GLU A 11 -9.40 -8.01 1.52
C GLU A 11 -10.15 -8.67 0.34
N ASN A 12 -9.42 -9.04 -0.72
CA ASN A 12 -9.98 -9.70 -1.91
C ASN A 12 -11.11 -8.88 -2.57
N PHE A 13 -10.80 -7.66 -2.98
CA PHE A 13 -11.75 -6.80 -3.66
C PHE A 13 -11.91 -7.22 -5.13
N PHE A 14 -12.60 -8.34 -5.33
CA PHE A 14 -12.91 -8.91 -6.64
C PHE A 14 -14.10 -8.20 -7.29
N ALA A 15 -14.11 -8.15 -8.63
CA ALA A 15 -15.30 -7.88 -9.41
C ALA A 15 -16.34 -9.00 -9.19
N PRO A 16 -17.64 -8.78 -9.45
CA PRO A 16 -18.68 -9.80 -9.25
C PRO A 16 -18.39 -11.11 -9.99
N GLU A 17 -18.96 -12.24 -9.52
CA GLU A 17 -18.77 -13.58 -10.11
C GLU A 17 -19.00 -13.58 -11.62
N GLY A 18 -20.05 -12.89 -12.10
CA GLY A 18 -20.41 -12.81 -13.52
C GLY A 18 -19.66 -11.75 -14.34
N PHE A 19 -18.57 -11.17 -13.83
CA PHE A 19 -17.84 -10.12 -14.55
C PHE A 19 -17.21 -10.64 -15.86
N ALA A 20 -17.72 -10.16 -17.00
CA ALA A 20 -17.35 -10.65 -18.32
C ALA A 20 -15.89 -10.27 -18.74
N GLY A 21 -15.29 -9.28 -18.09
CA GLY A 21 -13.91 -8.85 -18.36
C GLY A 21 -12.84 -9.73 -17.71
N ARG A 22 -13.23 -10.73 -16.89
CA ARG A 22 -12.27 -11.63 -16.23
C ARG A 22 -11.77 -12.68 -17.20
N GLU A 23 -10.45 -12.88 -17.23
CA GLU A 23 -9.84 -13.92 -18.04
C GLU A 23 -10.27 -15.33 -17.60
N ALA A 24 -10.42 -16.27 -18.56
CA ALA A 24 -10.94 -17.60 -18.29
C ALA A 24 -10.10 -18.41 -17.28
N TRP A 25 -8.76 -18.25 -17.33
CA TRP A 25 -7.87 -18.93 -16.38
C TRP A 25 -8.09 -18.39 -14.95
N LEU A 26 -8.28 -17.08 -14.81
CA LEU A 26 -8.51 -16.42 -13.52
C LEU A 26 -9.89 -16.77 -12.96
N ALA A 27 -10.93 -16.78 -13.80
CA ALA A 27 -12.26 -17.23 -13.42
C ALA A 27 -12.24 -18.65 -12.87
N LYS A 28 -11.46 -19.55 -13.49
CA LYS A 28 -11.27 -20.92 -13.01
C LYS A 28 -10.49 -20.98 -11.69
N ALA A 29 -9.43 -20.19 -11.56
CA ALA A 29 -8.62 -20.14 -10.35
C ALA A 29 -9.40 -19.63 -9.14
N LEU A 30 -10.25 -18.62 -9.34
CA LEU A 30 -11.06 -17.97 -8.30
C LEU A 30 -12.45 -18.58 -8.11
N GLN A 31 -12.77 -19.70 -8.76
CA GLN A 31 -14.14 -20.27 -8.75
C GLN A 31 -14.72 -20.46 -7.35
N LYS A 32 -13.89 -20.84 -6.36
CA LYS A 32 -14.33 -21.03 -4.98
C LYS A 32 -14.58 -19.72 -4.26
N GLU A 33 -13.65 -18.77 -4.42
CA GLU A 33 -13.70 -17.44 -3.79
C GLU A 33 -14.87 -16.61 -4.33
N LEU A 34 -15.19 -16.78 -5.62
CA LEU A 34 -16.25 -16.03 -6.30
C LEU A 34 -17.63 -16.68 -6.16
N SER A 35 -17.72 -17.91 -5.67
CA SER A 35 -19.01 -18.61 -5.55
C SER A 35 -19.99 -17.82 -4.68
N GLY A 36 -21.06 -17.30 -5.28
CA GLY A 36 -22.04 -16.45 -4.63
C GLY A 36 -21.63 -14.99 -4.45
N TRP A 37 -20.50 -14.57 -4.97
CA TRP A 37 -20.04 -13.16 -4.97
C TRP A 37 -20.84 -12.33 -5.97
N SER A 38 -22.08 -12.03 -5.61
CA SER A 38 -23.04 -11.35 -6.47
C SER A 38 -22.76 -9.85 -6.61
N GLU A 39 -23.39 -9.23 -7.61
CA GLU A 39 -23.45 -7.78 -7.77
C GLU A 39 -23.91 -7.04 -6.50
N ALA A 40 -24.86 -7.61 -5.78
CA ALA A 40 -25.38 -7.02 -4.54
C ALA A 40 -24.32 -7.03 -3.42
N LEU A 41 -23.58 -8.13 -3.28
CA LEU A 41 -22.49 -8.23 -2.30
C LEU A 41 -21.33 -7.32 -2.67
N PHE A 42 -20.97 -7.24 -3.95
CA PHE A 42 -19.96 -6.31 -4.44
C PHE A 42 -20.33 -4.85 -4.11
N LYS A 43 -21.55 -4.42 -4.41
CA LYS A 43 -22.04 -3.07 -4.06
C LYS A 43 -21.96 -2.81 -2.56
N ARG A 44 -22.39 -3.79 -1.74
CA ARG A 44 -22.30 -3.68 -0.29
C ARG A 44 -20.85 -3.54 0.20
N LYS A 45 -19.92 -4.29 -0.38
CA LYS A 45 -18.48 -4.15 -0.08
C LYS A 45 -17.99 -2.75 -0.43
N VAL A 46 -18.33 -2.22 -1.61
CA VAL A 46 -17.99 -0.83 -2.00
C VAL A 46 -18.53 0.18 -0.98
N GLU A 47 -19.80 0.04 -0.55
CA GLU A 47 -20.41 0.93 0.45
C GLU A 47 -19.68 0.87 1.80
N GLN A 48 -19.27 -0.32 2.24
CA GLN A 48 -18.51 -0.51 3.47
C GLN A 48 -17.12 0.16 3.36
N LEU A 49 -16.38 -0.05 2.26
CA LEU A 49 -15.10 0.59 2.02
C LEU A 49 -15.23 2.12 2.02
N VAL A 50 -16.21 2.66 1.30
CA VAL A 50 -16.49 4.10 1.25
C VAL A 50 -16.82 4.64 2.64
N SER A 51 -17.58 3.91 3.46
CA SER A 51 -17.96 4.34 4.81
C SER A 51 -16.76 4.61 5.72
N ILE A 52 -15.67 3.87 5.53
CA ILE A 52 -14.42 4.03 6.28
C ILE A 52 -13.51 5.08 5.62
N ILE A 53 -13.27 4.97 4.32
CA ILE A 53 -12.35 5.88 3.60
C ILE A 53 -12.78 7.35 3.76
N ARG A 54 -14.08 7.64 3.67
CA ARG A 54 -14.60 9.00 3.83
C ARG A 54 -14.36 9.60 5.22
N GLN A 55 -14.08 8.79 6.26
CA GLN A 55 -13.80 9.27 7.61
C GLN A 55 -12.34 9.70 7.80
N MET A 56 -11.46 9.34 6.89
CA MET A 56 -10.06 9.74 6.93
C MET A 56 -9.93 11.27 6.77
N LYS A 57 -8.87 11.87 7.34
CA LYS A 57 -8.60 13.32 7.28
C LYS A 57 -9.80 14.16 7.76
N GLY A 58 -10.38 13.80 8.90
CA GLY A 58 -11.52 14.57 9.46
C GLY A 58 -12.74 14.61 8.54
N THR A 59 -13.07 13.49 7.91
CA THR A 59 -14.20 13.32 6.98
C THR A 59 -13.99 13.86 5.56
N ALA A 60 -12.78 14.30 5.21
CA ALA A 60 -12.47 14.78 3.87
C ALA A 60 -11.97 13.67 2.91
N GLY A 61 -11.66 12.48 3.43
CA GLY A 61 -11.00 11.40 2.69
C GLY A 61 -9.50 11.67 2.45
N PRO A 62 -8.69 10.64 2.13
CA PRO A 62 -7.26 10.80 1.90
C PRO A 62 -6.98 11.50 0.56
N ASP A 63 -5.81 12.14 0.46
CA ASP A 63 -5.37 12.74 -0.80
C ASP A 63 -4.73 11.70 -1.73
N ILE A 64 -4.07 10.70 -1.14
CA ILE A 64 -3.57 9.49 -1.81
C ILE A 64 -3.91 8.29 -0.94
N LEU A 65 -4.49 7.25 -1.53
CA LEU A 65 -4.77 5.98 -0.89
C LEU A 65 -4.10 4.86 -1.69
N GLY A 66 -3.05 4.27 -1.13
CA GLY A 66 -2.51 2.99 -1.60
C GLY A 66 -3.43 1.86 -1.17
N VAL A 67 -3.65 0.91 -2.05
CA VAL A 67 -4.49 -0.26 -1.78
C VAL A 67 -3.84 -1.52 -2.32
N CYS A 68 -4.20 -2.65 -1.75
CA CYS A 68 -3.89 -3.96 -2.31
C CYS A 68 -5.10 -4.90 -2.25
N GLU A 69 -4.93 -6.08 -2.82
CA GLU A 69 -5.97 -7.08 -3.01
C GLU A 69 -7.14 -6.60 -3.88
N VAL A 70 -6.81 -5.87 -4.94
CA VAL A 70 -7.75 -5.42 -5.97
C VAL A 70 -7.61 -6.34 -7.19
N GLU A 71 -8.71 -6.89 -7.69
CA GLU A 71 -8.64 -7.77 -8.87
C GLU A 71 -8.29 -7.02 -10.15
N ASN A 72 -8.90 -5.85 -10.36
CA ASN A 72 -8.80 -5.17 -11.65
C ASN A 72 -9.26 -3.71 -11.58
N GLN A 73 -9.04 -3.00 -12.68
CA GLN A 73 -9.44 -1.61 -12.83
C GLN A 73 -10.96 -1.39 -12.65
N PHE A 74 -11.82 -2.35 -13.05
CA PHE A 74 -13.28 -2.24 -12.90
C PHE A 74 -13.69 -2.14 -11.42
N ALA A 75 -13.15 -3.02 -10.57
CA ALA A 75 -13.45 -2.99 -9.15
C ALA A 75 -12.97 -1.67 -8.52
N LEU A 76 -11.75 -1.24 -8.84
CA LEU A 76 -11.19 0.00 -8.33
C LEU A 76 -11.95 1.24 -8.81
N GLN A 77 -12.41 1.26 -10.07
CA GLN A 77 -13.23 2.34 -10.63
C GLN A 77 -14.58 2.45 -9.91
N ALA A 78 -15.21 1.32 -9.60
CA ALA A 78 -16.46 1.32 -8.84
C ALA A 78 -16.30 1.96 -7.45
N LEU A 79 -15.15 1.73 -6.79
CA LEU A 79 -14.81 2.38 -5.52
C LEU A 79 -14.57 3.88 -5.70
N ALA A 80 -13.79 4.29 -6.72
CA ALA A 80 -13.54 5.70 -7.03
C ALA A 80 -14.84 6.47 -7.31
N ASP A 81 -15.73 5.88 -8.13
CA ASP A 81 -17.03 6.48 -8.46
C ASP A 81 -17.93 6.62 -7.23
N ALA A 82 -17.89 5.64 -6.34
CA ALA A 82 -18.66 5.70 -5.10
C ALA A 82 -18.11 6.76 -4.14
N LEU A 83 -16.79 6.90 -4.01
CA LEU A 83 -16.15 7.97 -3.24
C LEU A 83 -16.50 9.35 -3.81
N ASN A 84 -16.44 9.53 -5.13
CA ASN A 84 -16.78 10.78 -5.82
C ASN A 84 -18.23 11.20 -5.60
N ARG A 85 -19.15 10.26 -5.41
CA ARG A 85 -20.56 10.56 -5.09
C ARG A 85 -20.74 11.11 -3.66
N VAL A 86 -19.96 10.60 -2.70
CA VAL A 86 -20.12 10.97 -1.28
C VAL A 86 -19.17 12.08 -0.82
N LEU A 87 -18.13 12.37 -1.59
CA LEU A 87 -17.14 13.41 -1.35
C LEU A 87 -17.09 14.39 -2.54
N PRO A 88 -18.09 15.23 -2.73
CA PRO A 88 -18.23 16.07 -3.93
C PRO A 88 -17.10 17.11 -4.09
N ASP A 89 -16.37 17.41 -3.01
CA ASP A 89 -15.20 18.29 -3.02
C ASP A 89 -13.92 17.58 -3.48
N ARG A 90 -13.97 16.27 -3.72
CA ARG A 90 -12.88 15.44 -4.23
C ARG A 90 -13.16 14.99 -5.67
N ARG A 91 -12.10 14.57 -6.34
CA ARG A 91 -12.17 13.89 -7.64
C ARG A 91 -11.16 12.75 -7.63
N TYR A 92 -11.59 11.59 -7.11
CA TYR A 92 -10.73 10.41 -7.10
C TYR A 92 -10.58 9.85 -8.52
N GLU A 93 -9.32 9.74 -8.91
CA GLU A 93 -8.83 8.97 -10.04
C GLU A 93 -7.98 7.82 -9.53
N LEU A 94 -7.65 6.88 -10.41
CA LEU A 94 -6.92 5.68 -10.04
C LEU A 94 -5.67 5.46 -10.89
N VAL A 95 -4.73 4.71 -10.30
CA VAL A 95 -3.57 4.12 -10.95
C VAL A 95 -3.59 2.64 -10.63
N HIS A 96 -3.63 1.81 -11.66
CA HIS A 96 -3.62 0.36 -11.56
C HIS A 96 -2.80 -0.24 -12.71
N VAL A 97 -2.08 -1.31 -12.43
CA VAL A 97 -1.40 -2.15 -13.41
C VAL A 97 -1.60 -3.60 -12.95
N ASP A 98 -2.02 -4.45 -13.88
CA ASP A 98 -2.11 -5.89 -13.61
C ASP A 98 -0.71 -6.46 -13.40
N SER A 99 -0.52 -7.22 -12.32
CA SER A 99 0.75 -7.90 -12.03
C SER A 99 0.99 -9.03 -13.04
N ALA A 100 2.15 -8.99 -13.69
CA ALA A 100 2.45 -9.90 -14.79
C ALA A 100 2.51 -11.37 -14.37
N SER A 101 2.80 -11.68 -13.12
CA SER A 101 3.05 -13.03 -12.62
C SER A 101 2.15 -13.48 -11.48
N ASP A 102 1.25 -12.65 -10.99
CA ASP A 102 0.34 -13.05 -9.92
C ASP A 102 -0.69 -14.06 -10.40
N GLN A 103 -0.85 -15.16 -9.63
CA GLN A 103 -1.79 -16.24 -9.96
C GLN A 103 -3.11 -16.13 -9.20
N ARG A 104 -3.24 -15.16 -8.29
CA ARG A 104 -4.45 -14.90 -7.52
C ARG A 104 -5.31 -13.79 -8.11
N GLY A 105 -4.80 -13.07 -9.13
CA GLY A 105 -5.49 -11.94 -9.75
C GLY A 105 -5.81 -10.85 -8.73
N ILE A 106 -4.83 -10.50 -7.89
CA ILE A 106 -4.94 -9.39 -6.93
C ILE A 106 -3.70 -8.52 -7.02
N ASP A 107 -3.93 -7.23 -7.19
CA ASP A 107 -2.89 -6.26 -7.46
C ASP A 107 -2.76 -5.23 -6.34
N THR A 108 -1.73 -4.39 -6.48
CA THR A 108 -1.58 -3.13 -5.77
C THR A 108 -1.97 -1.96 -6.67
N ALA A 109 -2.53 -0.90 -6.07
CA ALA A 109 -3.01 0.24 -6.81
C ALA A 109 -3.01 1.51 -5.96
N PHE A 110 -3.34 2.64 -6.59
CA PHE A 110 -3.58 3.90 -5.89
C PHE A 110 -4.89 4.55 -6.34
N LEU A 111 -5.57 5.17 -5.39
CA LEU A 111 -6.58 6.21 -5.61
C LEU A 111 -5.99 7.54 -5.17
N PHE A 112 -6.28 8.62 -5.89
CA PHE A 112 -5.78 9.97 -5.53
C PHE A 112 -6.78 11.05 -5.90
N ASP A 113 -6.78 12.16 -5.15
CA ASP A 113 -7.63 13.31 -5.43
C ASP A 113 -7.04 14.17 -6.56
N ALA A 114 -7.56 14.01 -7.76
CA ALA A 114 -7.10 14.71 -8.96
C ALA A 114 -7.39 16.22 -8.98
N ARG A 115 -8.06 16.78 -7.95
CA ARG A 115 -8.17 18.25 -7.77
C ARG A 115 -6.90 18.83 -7.17
N GLN A 116 -6.10 18.04 -6.47
CA GLN A 116 -4.91 18.50 -5.73
C GLN A 116 -3.63 17.86 -6.19
N ILE A 117 -3.72 16.69 -6.84
CA ILE A 117 -2.58 15.84 -7.19
C ILE A 117 -2.79 15.36 -8.61
N SER A 118 -1.74 15.36 -9.41
CA SER A 118 -1.72 14.68 -10.72
C SER A 118 -0.77 13.51 -10.70
N ALA A 119 -1.00 12.51 -11.55
CA ALA A 119 -0.15 11.35 -11.71
C ALA A 119 0.59 11.40 -13.05
N LYS A 120 1.92 11.25 -13.03
CA LYS A 120 2.74 11.12 -14.23
C LYS A 120 2.58 9.69 -14.78
N ARG A 121 1.66 9.49 -15.69
CA ARG A 121 1.35 8.18 -16.29
C ARG A 121 2.53 7.56 -17.04
N ASP A 122 3.44 8.35 -17.55
CA ASP A 122 4.70 7.95 -18.18
C ASP A 122 5.77 7.49 -17.19
N GLU A 123 5.57 7.75 -15.89
CA GLU A 123 6.38 7.24 -14.77
C GLU A 123 5.62 6.18 -13.94
N LEU A 124 4.67 5.47 -14.57
CA LEU A 124 4.00 4.30 -13.99
C LEU A 124 4.80 3.04 -14.34
N PHE A 125 5.23 2.31 -13.31
CA PHE A 125 5.99 1.08 -13.46
C PHE A 125 5.39 -0.03 -12.59
N SER A 126 5.46 -1.26 -13.10
CA SER A 126 5.19 -2.50 -12.38
C SER A 126 6.52 -3.23 -12.20
N HIS A 127 7.04 -3.27 -10.99
CA HIS A 127 8.32 -3.87 -10.69
C HIS A 127 8.13 -5.33 -10.29
N TRP A 128 8.59 -6.21 -11.15
CA TRP A 128 8.50 -7.63 -10.93
C TRP A 128 9.34 -8.08 -9.73
N VAL A 129 8.70 -8.81 -8.82
CA VAL A 129 9.35 -9.46 -7.67
C VAL A 129 9.64 -10.91 -8.04
N MET A 130 10.91 -11.29 -8.04
CA MET A 130 11.33 -12.63 -8.44
C MET A 130 10.84 -13.70 -7.46
N ARG A 131 9.94 -14.55 -7.94
CA ARG A 131 9.47 -15.74 -7.24
C ARG A 131 9.12 -16.82 -8.25
N ARG A 132 9.56 -18.07 -8.02
CA ARG A 132 9.32 -19.20 -8.95
C ARG A 132 7.83 -19.48 -9.22
N THR A 133 6.95 -19.14 -8.27
CA THR A 133 5.48 -19.35 -8.38
C THR A 133 4.69 -18.08 -8.71
N GLY A 134 5.40 -16.99 -9.05
CA GLY A 134 4.79 -15.67 -9.21
C GLY A 134 4.37 -15.02 -7.88
N THR A 135 4.22 -13.72 -7.90
CA THR A 135 3.67 -12.89 -6.81
C THR A 135 3.30 -11.53 -7.37
N ARG A 136 2.69 -10.68 -6.54
CA ARG A 136 2.33 -9.31 -6.92
C ARG A 136 3.58 -8.48 -7.18
N ASP A 137 3.50 -7.64 -8.19
CA ASP A 137 4.51 -6.65 -8.49
C ASP A 137 4.43 -5.47 -7.52
N ILE A 138 5.50 -4.67 -7.43
CA ILE A 138 5.49 -3.40 -6.72
C ILE A 138 5.06 -2.32 -7.72
N THR A 139 3.91 -1.70 -7.52
CA THR A 139 3.42 -0.62 -8.38
C THR A 139 4.06 0.70 -7.98
N GLN A 140 4.79 1.34 -8.92
CA GLN A 140 5.38 2.67 -8.76
C GLN A 140 4.65 3.70 -9.59
N ILE A 141 4.40 4.87 -9.00
CA ILE A 141 3.90 6.06 -9.70
C ILE A 141 4.54 7.32 -9.15
N THR A 142 4.78 8.31 -9.99
CA THR A 142 5.14 9.66 -9.54
C THR A 142 3.91 10.54 -9.51
N PHE A 143 3.55 11.01 -8.32
CA PHE A 143 2.55 12.05 -8.12
C PHE A 143 3.18 13.43 -8.11
N VAL A 144 2.41 14.43 -8.58
CA VAL A 144 2.80 15.84 -8.55
C VAL A 144 1.73 16.62 -7.81
N THR A 145 2.11 17.31 -6.74
CA THR A 145 1.21 18.16 -5.96
C THR A 145 0.85 19.44 -6.72
N ALA A 146 -0.22 20.14 -6.30
CA ALA A 146 -0.60 21.44 -6.84
C ALA A 146 0.53 22.49 -6.79
N ALA A 147 1.50 22.33 -5.87
CA ALA A 147 2.71 23.16 -5.77
C ALA A 147 3.87 22.69 -6.67
N GLY A 148 3.64 21.72 -7.58
CA GLY A 148 4.64 21.18 -8.48
C GLY A 148 5.70 20.31 -7.81
N LYS A 149 5.46 19.79 -6.60
CA LYS A 149 6.39 18.90 -5.90
C LYS A 149 6.09 17.45 -6.24
N GLU A 150 7.14 16.69 -6.55
CA GLU A 150 7.04 15.28 -6.88
C GLU A 150 7.09 14.40 -5.64
N LEU A 151 6.29 13.35 -5.64
CA LEU A 151 6.29 12.26 -4.67
C LEU A 151 6.26 10.94 -5.45
N VAL A 152 7.33 10.16 -5.36
CA VAL A 152 7.34 8.79 -5.90
C VAL A 152 6.71 7.87 -4.87
N ALA A 153 5.64 7.19 -5.25
CA ALA A 153 4.92 6.26 -4.39
C ALA A 153 5.06 4.82 -4.90
N LEU A 154 5.31 3.89 -3.98
CA LEU A 154 5.47 2.46 -4.25
C LEU A 154 4.44 1.69 -3.41
N ALA A 155 3.49 1.01 -4.06
CA ALA A 155 2.53 0.14 -3.39
C ALA A 155 3.03 -1.30 -3.38
N ASN A 156 2.96 -1.94 -2.22
CA ASN A 156 3.51 -3.26 -1.94
C ASN A 156 2.43 -4.20 -1.41
N HIS A 157 2.48 -5.48 -1.80
CA HIS A 157 1.76 -6.56 -1.15
C HIS A 157 2.63 -7.82 -1.22
N TRP A 158 3.35 -8.08 -0.14
CA TRP A 158 4.36 -9.15 -0.10
C TRP A 158 3.75 -10.53 0.15
N PRO A 159 4.50 -11.61 -0.10
CA PRO A 159 4.04 -12.97 0.16
C PRO A 159 3.60 -13.19 1.59
N SER A 160 2.38 -13.70 1.77
CA SER A 160 1.80 -13.96 3.09
C SER A 160 2.63 -14.93 3.92
N ARG A 161 2.55 -14.80 5.25
CA ARG A 161 3.05 -15.79 6.22
C ARG A 161 2.22 -17.09 6.21
N SER A 162 1.01 -17.07 5.65
CA SER A 162 0.19 -18.26 5.50
C SER A 162 0.85 -19.25 4.55
N SER A 163 0.98 -20.51 4.98
CA SER A 163 1.48 -21.60 4.16
C SER A 163 0.47 -22.73 4.16
N SER A 164 -0.01 -23.10 2.97
CA SER A 164 -0.81 -24.32 2.77
C SER A 164 0.03 -25.60 2.92
N ALA A 165 1.36 -25.49 2.91
CA ALA A 165 2.28 -26.60 3.02
C ALA A 165 2.58 -27.01 4.48
N GLY A 166 2.05 -26.28 5.48
CA GLY A 166 2.30 -26.60 6.89
C GLY A 166 3.67 -26.21 7.42
N ASP A 167 4.51 -25.53 6.63
CA ASP A 167 5.89 -25.17 6.98
C ASP A 167 5.98 -23.88 7.82
N GLY A 168 4.83 -23.32 8.21
CA GLY A 168 4.74 -22.12 9.04
C GLY A 168 5.23 -20.82 8.37
N PRO A 169 5.37 -19.73 9.15
CA PRO A 169 5.76 -18.41 8.64
C PRO A 169 7.13 -18.37 7.95
N GLU A 170 8.04 -19.23 8.34
CA GLU A 170 9.41 -19.29 7.80
C GLU A 170 9.45 -19.72 6.32
N TYR A 171 8.47 -20.50 5.85
CA TYR A 171 8.41 -20.96 4.45
C TYR A 171 8.45 -19.80 3.45
N SER A 172 7.77 -18.71 3.73
CA SER A 172 7.70 -17.53 2.84
C SER A 172 8.67 -16.41 3.20
N ALA A 173 9.46 -16.55 4.27
CA ALA A 173 10.40 -15.51 4.72
C ALA A 173 11.43 -15.15 3.64
N GLY A 174 11.98 -16.13 2.92
CA GLY A 174 12.89 -15.89 1.79
C GLY A 174 12.25 -15.12 0.64
N PHE A 175 10.95 -15.30 0.39
CA PHE A 175 10.22 -14.57 -0.65
C PHE A 175 9.94 -13.13 -0.22
N ARG A 176 9.65 -12.88 1.06
CA ARG A 176 9.53 -11.51 1.59
C ARG A 176 10.88 -10.80 1.61
N ALA A 177 11.97 -11.50 1.92
CA ALA A 177 13.32 -10.96 1.79
C ALA A 177 13.62 -10.51 0.34
N THR A 178 13.24 -11.32 -0.65
CA THR A 178 13.39 -10.96 -2.08
C THR A 178 12.54 -9.74 -2.45
N ALA A 179 11.32 -9.63 -1.93
CA ALA A 179 10.48 -8.46 -2.15
C ALA A 179 11.11 -7.20 -1.50
N GLY A 180 11.70 -7.35 -0.31
CA GLY A 180 12.46 -6.29 0.37
C GLY A 180 13.66 -5.80 -0.44
N GLU A 181 14.48 -6.72 -0.96
CA GLU A 181 15.60 -6.39 -1.86
C GLU A 181 15.11 -5.70 -3.14
N THR A 182 13.99 -6.14 -3.70
CA THR A 182 13.40 -5.50 -4.88
C THR A 182 13.00 -4.06 -4.58
N LEU A 183 12.35 -3.80 -3.43
CA LEU A 183 11.99 -2.46 -3.00
C LEU A 183 13.23 -1.58 -2.79
N ALA A 184 14.25 -2.09 -2.09
CA ALA A 184 15.50 -1.36 -1.85
C ALA A 184 16.23 -1.03 -3.15
N TYR A 185 16.32 -2.00 -4.07
CA TYR A 185 16.93 -1.81 -5.40
C TYR A 185 16.26 -0.66 -6.17
N TRP A 186 14.93 -0.66 -6.24
CA TRP A 186 14.22 0.40 -6.97
C TRP A 186 14.28 1.75 -6.25
N HIS A 187 14.34 1.78 -4.92
CA HIS A 187 14.59 3.02 -4.19
C HIS A 187 15.96 3.62 -4.57
N ASP A 188 17.02 2.79 -4.64
CA ASP A 188 18.32 3.25 -5.12
C ASP A 188 18.28 3.77 -6.56
N ARG A 189 17.57 3.08 -7.49
CA ARG A 189 17.43 3.53 -8.89
C ARG A 189 16.65 4.85 -9.00
N ILE A 190 15.59 5.02 -8.19
CA ILE A 190 14.83 6.27 -8.12
C ILE A 190 15.74 7.41 -7.65
N ARG A 191 16.50 7.17 -6.58
CA ARG A 191 17.44 8.12 -6.03
C ARG A 191 18.56 8.51 -7.04
N GLU A 192 19.13 7.55 -7.74
CA GLU A 192 20.12 7.81 -8.78
C GLU A 192 19.55 8.67 -9.91
N LYS A 193 18.30 8.42 -10.32
CA LYS A 193 17.66 9.14 -11.42
C LYS A 193 17.16 10.53 -11.02
N LYS A 194 16.63 10.70 -9.80
CA LYS A 194 15.93 11.91 -9.35
C LYS A 194 16.72 12.73 -8.30
N GLY A 195 17.84 12.21 -7.82
CA GLY A 195 18.71 12.86 -6.83
C GLY A 195 18.48 12.37 -5.40
N ASP A 196 19.45 12.68 -4.53
CA ASP A 196 19.52 12.19 -3.15
C ASP A 196 18.34 12.65 -2.25
N ASP A 197 17.79 13.81 -2.55
CA ASP A 197 16.70 14.41 -1.78
C ASP A 197 15.30 14.10 -2.33
N VAL A 198 15.17 13.12 -3.25
CA VAL A 198 13.87 12.72 -3.81
C VAL A 198 12.89 12.27 -2.71
N ALA A 199 11.64 12.74 -2.82
CA ALA A 199 10.55 12.26 -1.98
C ALA A 199 10.09 10.89 -2.46
N VAL A 200 10.34 9.84 -1.67
CA VAL A 200 9.86 8.49 -1.94
C VAL A 200 9.05 8.00 -0.73
N ILE A 201 7.88 7.43 -0.99
CA ILE A 201 7.05 6.77 0.00
C ILE A 201 6.73 5.34 -0.47
N ALA A 202 6.96 4.36 0.37
CA ALA A 202 6.50 2.99 0.13
C ALA A 202 5.41 2.67 1.14
N VAL A 203 4.29 2.20 0.64
CA VAL A 203 3.13 1.80 1.44
C VAL A 203 2.77 0.36 1.11
N GLY A 204 2.21 -0.39 2.05
CA GLY A 204 1.81 -1.76 1.71
C GLY A 204 1.48 -2.64 2.90
N ASP A 205 0.88 -3.79 2.55
CA ASP A 205 0.87 -4.98 3.38
C ASP A 205 2.17 -5.76 3.12
N PHE A 206 3.12 -5.60 4.01
CA PHE A 206 4.43 -6.24 3.89
C PHE A 206 4.43 -7.68 4.44
N ASN A 207 3.33 -8.12 5.05
CA ASN A 207 3.20 -9.44 5.65
C ASN A 207 4.34 -9.81 6.64
N ASP A 208 5.08 -8.81 7.12
CA ASP A 208 6.10 -8.90 8.16
C ASP A 208 6.05 -7.65 9.05
N ASP A 209 6.49 -7.80 10.29
CA ASP A 209 6.56 -6.72 11.26
C ASP A 209 7.77 -5.79 11.00
N PRO A 210 7.78 -4.54 11.49
CA PRO A 210 8.84 -3.57 11.21
C PRO A 210 10.23 -3.99 11.72
N PHE A 211 10.30 -4.96 12.62
CA PHE A 211 11.54 -5.52 13.17
C PHE A 211 12.02 -6.77 12.40
N ASP A 212 11.22 -7.34 11.48
CA ASP A 212 11.63 -8.49 10.69
C ASP A 212 12.72 -8.14 9.69
N LYS A 213 13.54 -9.14 9.35
CA LYS A 213 14.71 -8.95 8.48
C LYS A 213 14.34 -8.51 7.07
N SER A 214 13.20 -8.94 6.56
CA SER A 214 12.69 -8.51 5.26
C SER A 214 12.52 -6.99 5.18
N ILE A 215 12.08 -6.36 6.28
CA ILE A 215 11.91 -4.91 6.40
C ILE A 215 13.23 -4.25 6.81
N SER A 216 13.79 -4.65 7.95
CA SER A 216 14.90 -3.93 8.58
C SER A 216 16.23 -4.08 7.82
N ILE A 217 16.48 -5.23 7.17
CA ILE A 217 17.70 -5.52 6.43
C ILE A 217 17.48 -5.40 4.93
N HIS A 218 16.52 -6.14 4.37
CA HIS A 218 16.36 -6.27 2.93
C HIS A 218 15.71 -5.05 2.29
N ALA A 219 14.63 -4.52 2.86
CA ALA A 219 14.01 -3.27 2.39
C ALA A 219 14.70 -2.00 2.91
N GLN A 220 15.70 -2.13 3.79
CA GLN A 220 16.38 -1.00 4.42
C GLN A 220 15.43 -0.05 5.18
N GLY A 221 14.34 -0.60 5.78
CA GLY A 221 13.35 0.10 6.57
C GLY A 221 13.79 0.22 8.04
N LEU A 222 14.41 1.34 8.41
CA LEU A 222 15.04 1.52 9.71
C LEU A 222 14.11 2.18 10.74
N ARG A 223 14.43 1.97 12.01
CA ARG A 223 13.75 2.58 13.17
C ARG A 223 14.24 3.99 13.49
N ASP A 224 15.52 4.28 13.26
CA ASP A 224 16.13 5.55 13.68
C ASP A 224 16.11 6.56 12.53
N LYS A 225 15.45 7.72 12.75
CA LYS A 225 15.39 8.83 11.77
C LYS A 225 16.78 9.38 11.45
N GLY A 226 17.65 9.48 12.46
CA GLY A 226 18.98 10.01 12.30
C GLY A 226 19.86 9.11 11.43
N ASP A 227 19.75 7.80 11.57
CA ASP A 227 20.48 6.86 10.72
C ASP A 227 20.02 6.93 9.26
N VAL A 228 18.72 7.09 9.01
CA VAL A 228 18.20 7.31 7.66
C VAL A 228 18.70 8.62 7.06
N GLN A 229 18.67 9.71 7.83
CA GLN A 229 19.08 11.04 7.35
C GLN A 229 20.59 11.12 7.05
N ARG A 230 21.42 10.35 7.76
CA ARG A 230 22.89 10.30 7.57
C ARG A 230 23.34 9.28 6.54
N ALA A 231 22.45 8.45 6.06
CA ALA A 231 22.78 7.36 5.14
C ALA A 231 23.27 7.88 3.79
N ARG A 232 24.30 7.22 3.24
CA ARG A 232 24.80 7.48 1.89
C ARG A 232 24.14 6.60 0.81
N SER A 233 23.41 5.58 1.24
CA SER A 233 22.59 4.69 0.39
C SER A 233 21.11 4.97 0.60
N ALA A 234 20.25 4.50 -0.30
CA ALA A 234 18.81 4.59 -0.13
C ALA A 234 18.38 3.80 1.10
N LYS A 235 17.77 4.49 2.07
CA LYS A 235 17.18 3.91 3.27
C LYS A 235 15.83 4.53 3.52
N PHE A 236 14.96 3.77 4.13
CA PHE A 236 13.67 4.27 4.59
C PHE A 236 13.65 4.42 6.10
N TYR A 237 12.95 5.43 6.58
CA TYR A 237 12.43 5.46 7.93
C TYR A 237 11.05 4.80 7.93
N ASN A 238 10.85 3.85 8.84
CA ASN A 238 9.58 3.14 8.94
C ASN A 238 8.69 3.80 10.01
N LEU A 239 7.58 4.40 9.56
CA LEU A 239 6.61 5.08 10.42
C LEU A 239 5.86 4.13 11.36
N ALA A 240 5.83 2.81 11.07
CA ALA A 240 5.22 1.83 11.94
C ALA A 240 5.77 1.86 13.38
N TRP A 241 7.01 2.28 13.56
CA TRP A 241 7.57 2.47 14.90
C TRP A 241 6.91 3.61 15.68
N GLU A 242 6.39 4.64 15.01
CA GLU A 242 5.62 5.69 15.65
C GLU A 242 4.23 5.18 16.06
N TYR A 243 3.57 4.36 15.21
CA TYR A 243 2.29 3.73 15.53
C TYR A 243 2.39 2.84 16.76
N LEU A 244 3.42 1.99 16.85
CA LEU A 244 3.62 1.09 17.97
C LEU A 244 3.87 1.81 19.31
N MET A 245 4.20 3.10 19.28
CA MET A 245 4.35 3.92 20.50
C MET A 245 3.07 4.67 20.88
N GLN A 246 2.01 4.59 20.06
CA GLN A 246 0.79 5.32 20.32
C GLN A 246 -0.15 4.56 21.25
N THR A 247 -0.95 5.32 21.97
CA THR A 247 -2.09 4.82 22.73
C THR A 247 -3.37 5.27 22.06
N VAL A 248 -4.24 4.32 21.75
CA VAL A 248 -5.56 4.57 21.18
C VAL A 248 -6.64 4.29 22.23
N THR A 249 -7.81 4.89 22.03
CA THR A 249 -8.98 4.62 22.87
C THR A 249 -9.82 3.52 22.22
N ASP A 250 -10.09 2.46 22.95
CA ASP A 250 -10.95 1.39 22.47
C ASP A 250 -12.45 1.79 22.47
N HIS A 251 -13.31 0.90 21.98
CA HIS A 251 -14.75 1.15 21.89
C HIS A 251 -15.46 1.33 23.25
N ASN A 252 -14.79 0.96 24.37
CA ASN A 252 -15.28 1.17 25.75
C ASN A 252 -14.71 2.45 26.37
N GLY A 253 -13.98 3.27 25.62
CA GLY A 253 -13.34 4.48 26.12
C GLY A 253 -12.06 4.24 26.92
N LYS A 254 -11.49 3.03 26.92
CA LYS A 254 -10.26 2.70 27.65
C LYS A 254 -9.02 2.90 26.76
N PRO A 255 -7.97 3.53 27.29
CA PRO A 255 -6.71 3.65 26.56
C PRO A 255 -6.05 2.25 26.46
N ARG A 256 -5.56 1.95 25.26
CA ARG A 256 -4.76 0.75 24.98
C ARG A 256 -3.62 1.07 24.01
N PRO A 257 -2.47 0.38 24.10
CA PRO A 257 -1.43 0.54 23.11
C PRO A 257 -1.90 0.06 21.74
N LEU A 258 -1.43 0.71 20.67
CA LEU A 258 -1.61 0.26 19.31
C LEU A 258 -0.55 -0.80 19.00
N ASN A 259 -0.96 -2.08 18.90
CA ASN A 259 -0.03 -3.21 18.81
C ASN A 259 0.14 -3.71 17.37
N GLY A 260 -0.73 -3.33 16.45
CA GLY A 260 -0.70 -3.81 15.07
C GLY A 260 -1.85 -3.26 14.24
N THR A 261 -1.81 -3.51 12.94
CA THR A 261 -2.85 -3.16 11.98
C THR A 261 -3.87 -4.27 11.79
N LEU A 262 -3.49 -5.51 12.15
CA LEU A 262 -4.35 -6.68 12.06
C LEU A 262 -3.99 -7.73 13.14
N TYR A 263 -4.78 -8.79 13.21
CA TYR A 263 -4.47 -9.99 13.98
C TYR A 263 -4.12 -11.14 13.03
N PHE A 264 -2.96 -11.74 13.21
CA PHE A 264 -2.51 -12.92 12.47
C PHE A 264 -2.23 -14.06 13.43
N ALA A 265 -2.86 -15.21 13.21
CA ALA A 265 -2.75 -16.40 14.07
C ALA A 265 -3.06 -16.15 15.57
N GLY A 266 -3.86 -15.12 15.86
CA GLY A 266 -4.24 -14.75 17.24
C GLY A 266 -3.39 -13.64 17.87
N ASP A 267 -2.28 -13.28 17.24
CA ASP A 267 -1.38 -12.21 17.71
C ASP A 267 -1.56 -10.93 16.89
N ALA A 268 -1.39 -9.78 17.54
CA ALA A 268 -1.37 -8.50 16.84
C ALA A 268 -0.11 -8.39 15.97
N ALA A 269 -0.28 -7.96 14.74
CA ALA A 269 0.80 -7.80 13.75
C ALA A 269 0.72 -6.44 13.05
N MET A 270 1.89 -5.83 12.80
CA MET A 270 2.03 -4.54 12.12
C MET A 270 2.47 -4.76 10.66
N PHE A 271 1.59 -5.36 9.86
CA PHE A 271 1.91 -5.71 8.46
C PHE A 271 1.68 -4.56 7.48
N ASP A 272 0.67 -3.71 7.76
CA ASP A 272 0.44 -2.51 6.97
C ASP A 272 1.37 -1.40 7.46
N GLN A 273 2.28 -0.96 6.59
CA GLN A 273 3.33 -0.02 6.99
C GLN A 273 3.52 1.08 5.95
N ILE A 274 4.10 2.18 6.40
CA ILE A 274 4.49 3.32 5.56
C ILE A 274 5.97 3.61 5.81
N LEU A 275 6.77 3.54 4.75
CA LEU A 275 8.20 3.81 4.75
C LEU A 275 8.48 5.09 3.97
N VAL A 276 9.34 5.98 4.48
CA VAL A 276 9.62 7.28 3.88
C VAL A 276 11.11 7.51 3.68
N SER A 277 11.48 8.14 2.56
CA SER A 277 12.87 8.46 2.21
C SER A 277 13.45 9.61 3.04
N PRO A 278 14.80 9.79 3.06
CA PRO A 278 15.44 10.94 3.69
C PRO A 278 14.90 12.29 3.22
N GLY A 279 14.56 12.43 1.92
CA GLY A 279 14.04 13.67 1.35
C GLY A 279 12.71 14.10 1.98
N LEU A 280 11.87 13.14 2.43
CA LEU A 280 10.64 13.40 3.17
C LEU A 280 10.89 13.69 4.66
N LEU A 281 11.99 13.22 5.25
CA LEU A 281 12.32 13.49 6.64
C LEU A 281 12.94 14.88 6.84
N ASN A 282 13.83 15.28 5.91
CA ASN A 282 14.55 16.55 5.99
C ASN A 282 13.84 17.72 5.27
N GLY A 283 12.80 17.43 4.47
CA GLY A 283 12.03 18.40 3.70
C GLY A 283 12.75 18.98 2.48
N LYS A 284 13.93 18.49 2.13
CA LYS A 284 14.72 18.99 0.99
C LYS A 284 14.07 18.69 -0.36
N SER A 285 13.23 17.66 -0.43
CA SER A 285 12.38 17.38 -1.60
C SER A 285 11.34 18.48 -1.88
N GLY A 286 11.11 19.38 -0.91
CA GLY A 286 10.00 20.33 -0.89
C GLY A 286 8.70 19.76 -0.34
N LEU A 287 8.70 18.47 0.06
CA LEU A 287 7.68 17.79 0.85
C LEU A 287 8.30 17.28 2.15
N ARG A 288 7.53 17.25 3.21
CA ARG A 288 7.99 16.76 4.52
C ARG A 288 6.87 16.00 5.23
N VAL A 289 7.26 14.89 5.87
CA VAL A 289 6.38 14.21 6.84
C VAL A 289 6.13 15.15 8.02
N VAL A 290 4.88 15.28 8.41
CA VAL A 290 4.49 16.06 9.60
C VAL A 290 4.75 15.19 10.84
N ASP A 291 5.57 15.67 11.76
CA ASP A 291 5.91 14.93 12.98
C ASP A 291 4.63 14.62 13.79
N GLY A 292 4.51 13.36 14.24
CA GLY A 292 3.34 12.87 14.98
C GLY A 292 2.07 12.72 14.15
N SER A 293 2.15 12.68 12.81
CA SER A 293 1.01 12.47 11.91
C SER A 293 0.83 11.01 11.48
N ALA A 294 1.71 10.15 11.95
CA ALA A 294 1.64 8.72 11.67
C ALA A 294 0.65 8.01 12.59
#